data_cb81bd4cc1791f0184803dcb381ff93d
#
_entry.id   cb81bd4cc1791f0184803dcb381ff93d
#
_cell.length_a   1.000
_cell.length_b   1.000
_cell.length_c   1.000
_cell.angle_alpha   90.00
_cell.angle_beta   90.00
_cell.angle_gamma   90.00
#
_symmetry.space_group_name_H-M   'P 1'
#
loop_
_entity.id
_entity.type
_entity.pdbx_description
1 polymer ?
#
loop_
_entity_poly.entity_id
_entity_poly.type
_entity_poly.pdbx_seq_one_letter_code
_entity_poly.pdbx_strand_id
1 'polypeptide(L)'
;MTPRPRLFLIDGHALAYRTYFALSGVGGGSRWITKAGEPTAGTYGFTAVLLRLLEQEQPEYLAVSFDTGKTFRDELYPEYKATRDKMPDDLRLQIDRIHEVVSTFGIPILEADGFEADDVLGTVARRAAEQGVDVIILTGDRDLLQLADEHVTIRLAGQKLSEALDFGPDQVRERYILDPQQLIDQKALMGDSSDNIPGVSGIGEKTAVQLLLEYKTLDTIYLNLEKIPTRFRNKLEADRDNAYLSQTLGRIETNVPIEFDLEACRAAGYDRNGIIELFRVLEFRTLMDRIPGVEKTALAGQMSLF
;
A
#
# COMPACT_ATOMS: atom_id res chain seq x y z
N MET A 1 -12.35 6.40 -28.10
CA MET A 1 -11.24 6.97 -27.32
C MET A 1 -10.26 5.83 -27.08
N THR A 2 -8.98 6.02 -27.31
CA THR A 2 -7.96 5.07 -26.86
C THR A 2 -7.99 5.00 -25.33
N PRO A 3 -7.92 3.80 -24.71
CA PRO A 3 -7.84 3.70 -23.27
C PRO A 3 -6.62 4.47 -22.77
N ARG A 4 -6.73 5.08 -21.60
CA ARG A 4 -5.58 5.74 -20.96
C ARG A 4 -4.52 4.71 -20.60
N PRO A 5 -3.23 5.06 -20.67
CA PRO A 5 -2.18 4.19 -20.15
C PRO A 5 -2.37 3.95 -18.65
N ARG A 6 -1.86 2.83 -18.14
CA ARG A 6 -2.04 2.46 -16.73
C ARG A 6 -0.72 2.42 -15.99
N LEU A 7 -0.68 3.09 -14.83
CA LEU A 7 0.41 2.99 -13.86
C LEU A 7 -0.05 2.11 -12.69
N PHE A 8 0.70 1.07 -12.40
CA PHE A 8 0.57 0.31 -11.17
C PHE A 8 1.56 0.82 -10.14
N LEU A 9 1.06 1.16 -8.96
CA LEU A 9 1.86 1.53 -7.80
C LEU A 9 1.70 0.45 -6.75
N ILE A 10 2.81 -0.07 -6.25
CA ILE A 10 2.80 -1.14 -5.22
C ILE A 10 3.27 -0.56 -3.90
N ASP A 11 2.46 -0.75 -2.85
CA ASP A 11 2.87 -0.59 -1.48
C ASP A 11 3.76 -1.78 -1.09
N GLY A 12 5.07 -1.53 -1.04
CA GLY A 12 6.08 -2.56 -0.89
C GLY A 12 6.04 -3.24 0.47
N HIS A 13 5.89 -2.45 1.55
CA HIS A 13 5.82 -3.00 2.89
C HIS A 13 4.52 -3.78 3.12
N ALA A 14 3.36 -3.22 2.78
CA ALA A 14 2.09 -3.93 2.95
C ALA A 14 2.06 -5.25 2.17
N LEU A 15 2.59 -5.26 0.94
CA LEU A 15 2.67 -6.48 0.14
C LEU A 15 3.66 -7.50 0.75
N ALA A 16 4.84 -7.04 1.22
CA ALA A 16 5.84 -7.90 1.86
C ALA A 16 5.30 -8.57 3.12
N TYR A 17 4.70 -7.78 4.02
CA TYR A 17 4.04 -8.30 5.23
C TYR A 17 2.99 -9.34 4.90
N ARG A 18 2.11 -9.01 3.99
CA ARG A 18 1.02 -9.87 3.62
C ARG A 18 1.49 -11.21 3.05
N THR A 19 2.44 -11.17 2.12
CA THR A 19 2.96 -12.39 1.48
C THR A 19 3.78 -13.22 2.45
N TYR A 20 4.53 -12.58 3.34
CA TYR A 20 5.25 -13.24 4.42
C TYR A 20 4.31 -14.04 5.32
N PHE A 21 3.26 -13.40 5.89
CA PHE A 21 2.33 -14.10 6.77
C PHE A 21 1.48 -15.15 6.06
N ALA A 22 1.18 -14.97 4.79
CA ALA A 22 0.48 -15.97 4.00
C ALA A 22 1.29 -17.25 3.80
N LEU A 23 2.61 -17.17 3.71
CA LEU A 23 3.49 -18.30 3.43
C LEU A 23 4.20 -18.86 4.67
N SER A 24 4.50 -18.04 5.68
CA SER A 24 5.12 -18.46 6.94
C SER A 24 4.13 -19.01 7.98
N GLY A 25 2.81 -19.01 7.69
CA GLY A 25 1.76 -19.51 8.58
C GLY A 25 1.95 -20.98 8.98
N VAL A 26 1.09 -21.44 9.90
CA VAL A 26 1.21 -22.70 10.67
C VAL A 26 1.90 -23.86 9.92
N GLY A 27 3.17 -24.14 10.27
CA GLY A 27 3.97 -25.24 9.72
C GLY A 27 4.82 -24.90 8.46
N GLY A 28 4.80 -23.66 7.95
CA GLY A 28 5.48 -23.26 6.71
C GLY A 28 6.94 -22.81 6.86
N GLY A 29 7.40 -22.46 8.06
CA GLY A 29 8.68 -21.78 8.28
C GLY A 29 9.91 -22.47 7.67
N SER A 30 10.05 -23.76 7.80
CA SER A 30 11.21 -24.51 7.28
C SER A 30 11.20 -24.73 5.75
N ARG A 31 10.08 -24.52 5.08
CA ARG A 31 9.93 -24.71 3.63
C ARG A 31 10.49 -23.52 2.82
N TRP A 32 10.54 -22.36 3.44
CA TRP A 32 10.91 -21.11 2.79
C TRP A 32 12.28 -20.62 3.26
N ILE A 33 13.27 -21.54 3.24
CA ILE A 33 14.66 -21.26 3.59
C ILE A 33 15.53 -21.86 2.50
N THR A 34 16.46 -21.08 1.95
CA THR A 34 17.43 -21.58 0.97
C THR A 34 18.37 -22.59 1.63
N LYS A 35 19.11 -23.38 0.84
CA LYS A 35 20.16 -24.28 1.35
C LYS A 35 21.26 -23.54 2.15
N ALA A 36 21.45 -22.24 1.87
CA ALA A 36 22.37 -21.38 2.59
C ALA A 36 21.80 -20.85 3.92
N GLY A 37 20.54 -21.17 4.25
CA GLY A 37 19.89 -20.75 5.49
C GLY A 37 19.16 -19.40 5.40
N GLU A 38 18.99 -18.82 4.21
CA GLU A 38 18.34 -17.54 4.01
C GLU A 38 16.80 -17.69 3.98
N PRO A 39 16.03 -16.96 4.83
CA PRO A 39 14.57 -16.97 4.80
C PRO A 39 14.05 -16.25 3.55
N THR A 40 13.04 -16.83 2.88
CA THR A 40 12.56 -16.33 1.58
C THR A 40 11.03 -16.25 1.44
N ALA A 41 10.26 -16.52 2.50
CA ALA A 41 8.79 -16.54 2.41
C ALA A 41 8.20 -15.24 1.84
N GLY A 42 8.58 -14.10 2.42
CA GLY A 42 8.14 -12.77 1.97
C GLY A 42 8.65 -12.44 0.58
N THR A 43 9.96 -12.65 0.34
CA THR A 43 10.59 -12.40 -0.97
C THR A 43 9.97 -13.24 -2.08
N TYR A 44 9.75 -14.55 -1.83
CA TYR A 44 9.09 -15.42 -2.79
C TYR A 44 7.65 -14.97 -3.08
N GLY A 45 6.89 -14.70 -2.02
CA GLY A 45 5.51 -14.27 -2.15
C GLY A 45 5.37 -12.94 -2.89
N PHE A 46 6.19 -11.94 -2.53
CA PHE A 46 6.25 -10.66 -3.22
C PHE A 46 6.59 -10.85 -4.71
N THR A 47 7.64 -11.62 -5.01
CA THR A 47 8.07 -11.91 -6.39
C THR A 47 6.97 -12.61 -7.19
N ALA A 48 6.26 -13.56 -6.56
CA ALA A 48 5.16 -14.28 -7.22
C ALA A 48 3.98 -13.35 -7.56
N VAL A 49 3.71 -12.36 -6.69
CA VAL A 49 2.70 -11.32 -6.95
C VAL A 49 3.14 -10.40 -8.08
N LEU A 50 4.39 -9.92 -8.03
CA LEU A 50 4.97 -9.07 -9.06
C LEU A 50 4.89 -9.73 -10.44
N LEU A 51 5.38 -10.98 -10.57
CA LEU A 51 5.30 -11.73 -11.82
C LEU A 51 3.86 -11.89 -12.32
N ARG A 52 2.93 -12.16 -11.41
CA ARG A 52 1.52 -12.30 -11.75
C ARG A 52 0.94 -10.98 -12.28
N LEU A 53 1.29 -9.86 -11.65
CA LEU A 53 0.87 -8.54 -12.11
C LEU A 53 1.41 -8.26 -13.52
N LEU A 54 2.69 -8.51 -13.75
CA LEU A 54 3.31 -8.34 -15.07
C LEU A 54 2.67 -9.23 -16.15
N GLU A 55 2.34 -10.48 -15.80
CA GLU A 55 1.74 -11.46 -16.71
C GLU A 55 0.26 -11.15 -17.04
N GLN A 56 -0.54 -10.80 -16.03
CA GLN A 56 -1.99 -10.66 -16.18
C GLN A 56 -2.44 -9.25 -16.53
N GLU A 57 -1.83 -8.23 -15.90
CA GLU A 57 -2.22 -6.84 -16.09
C GLU A 57 -1.47 -6.16 -17.23
N GLN A 58 -0.26 -6.64 -17.53
CA GLN A 58 0.62 -6.05 -18.55
C GLN A 58 0.69 -4.51 -18.42
N PRO A 59 1.10 -4.01 -17.24
CA PRO A 59 1.10 -2.58 -16.97
C PRO A 59 2.00 -1.84 -17.95
N GLU A 60 1.62 -0.63 -18.36
CA GLU A 60 2.49 0.23 -19.14
C GLU A 60 3.57 0.86 -18.26
N TYR A 61 3.18 1.23 -17.04
CA TYR A 61 4.06 1.79 -16.02
C TYR A 61 3.91 1.05 -14.70
N LEU A 62 5.01 0.93 -13.96
CA LEU A 62 5.06 0.24 -12.67
C LEU A 62 6.11 0.88 -11.78
N ALA A 63 5.77 1.11 -10.51
CA ALA A 63 6.70 1.52 -9.48
C ALA A 63 6.32 0.91 -8.13
N VAL A 64 7.28 0.86 -7.21
CA VAL A 64 7.08 0.35 -5.84
C VAL A 64 7.50 1.44 -4.87
N SER A 65 6.79 1.61 -3.76
CA SER A 65 7.18 2.51 -2.68
C SER A 65 7.40 1.74 -1.38
N PHE A 66 8.40 2.19 -0.61
CA PHE A 66 8.70 1.67 0.72
C PHE A 66 8.86 2.81 1.73
N ASP A 67 8.60 2.53 3.01
CA ASP A 67 8.88 3.47 4.09
C ASP A 67 10.39 3.55 4.35
N THR A 68 10.90 4.75 4.59
CA THR A 68 12.33 4.99 4.82
C THR A 68 12.69 5.16 6.30
N GLY A 69 11.72 5.25 7.20
CA GLY A 69 11.97 5.42 8.63
C GLY A 69 11.03 6.39 9.32
N LYS A 70 11.59 7.32 10.11
CA LYS A 70 10.77 8.31 10.82
C LYS A 70 10.17 9.34 9.89
N THR A 71 8.94 9.74 10.20
CA THR A 71 8.15 10.66 9.39
C THR A 71 7.74 11.89 10.18
N PHE A 72 7.16 12.89 9.52
CA PHE A 72 6.62 14.07 10.19
C PHE A 72 5.52 13.71 11.21
N ARG A 73 4.85 12.54 11.06
CA ARG A 73 3.84 12.07 12.01
C ARG A 73 4.45 11.67 13.35
N ASP A 74 5.64 11.06 13.33
CA ASP A 74 6.38 10.73 14.56
C ASP A 74 6.85 12.00 15.30
N GLU A 75 7.15 13.08 14.58
CA GLU A 75 7.50 14.36 15.17
C GLU A 75 6.27 15.07 15.76
N LEU A 76 5.13 15.00 15.05
CA LEU A 76 3.87 15.61 15.46
C LEU A 76 3.24 14.88 16.66
N TYR A 77 3.32 13.55 16.67
CA TYR A 77 2.73 12.70 17.70
C TYR A 77 3.65 11.50 17.99
N PRO A 78 4.52 11.60 19.00
CA PRO A 78 5.50 10.55 19.31
C PRO A 78 4.93 9.17 19.64
N GLU A 79 3.64 9.11 19.98
CA GLU A 79 2.92 7.86 20.25
C GLU A 79 2.30 7.23 18.98
N TYR A 80 2.44 7.89 17.82
CA TYR A 80 1.96 7.37 16.54
C TYR A 80 2.58 6.00 16.24
N LYS A 81 1.73 5.03 15.92
CA LYS A 81 2.14 3.63 15.65
C LYS A 81 2.94 2.93 16.78
N ALA A 82 3.05 3.54 17.98
CA ALA A 82 3.83 2.97 19.09
C ALA A 82 3.30 1.61 19.60
N THR A 83 2.04 1.32 19.33
CA THR A 83 1.38 0.05 19.70
C THR A 83 1.53 -1.06 18.66
N ARG A 84 2.10 -0.75 17.49
CA ARG A 84 2.33 -1.75 16.44
C ARG A 84 3.39 -2.77 16.86
N ASP A 85 3.15 -4.03 16.56
CA ASP A 85 4.17 -5.07 16.73
C ASP A 85 5.39 -4.78 15.84
N LYS A 86 6.57 -5.10 16.37
CA LYS A 86 7.80 -4.98 15.57
C LYS A 86 7.78 -5.96 14.41
N MET A 87 8.32 -5.52 13.28
CA MET A 87 8.55 -6.40 12.14
C MET A 87 9.35 -7.63 12.57
N PRO A 88 8.90 -8.86 12.22
CA PRO A 88 9.68 -10.07 12.46
C PRO A 88 11.11 -9.94 11.90
N ASP A 89 12.12 -10.40 12.64
CA ASP A 89 13.53 -10.24 12.25
C ASP A 89 13.85 -10.92 10.91
N ASP A 90 13.24 -12.08 10.65
CA ASP A 90 13.41 -12.79 9.38
C ASP A 90 12.68 -12.10 8.21
N LEU A 91 11.59 -11.36 8.43
CA LEU A 91 10.99 -10.52 7.41
C LEU A 91 11.86 -9.30 7.11
N ARG A 92 12.43 -8.69 8.15
CA ARG A 92 13.31 -7.51 7.99
C ARG A 92 14.50 -7.80 7.06
N LEU A 93 15.11 -8.99 7.19
CA LEU A 93 16.19 -9.43 6.29
C LEU A 93 15.70 -9.61 4.84
N GLN A 94 14.42 -9.89 4.66
CA GLN A 94 13.84 -10.09 3.33
C GLN A 94 13.44 -8.79 2.64
N ILE A 95 13.29 -7.68 3.35
CA ILE A 95 13.01 -6.38 2.73
C ILE A 95 14.13 -5.99 1.77
N ASP A 96 15.41 -6.11 2.19
CA ASP A 96 16.56 -5.84 1.33
C ASP A 96 16.57 -6.73 0.07
N ARG A 97 16.17 -8.00 0.22
CA ARG A 97 16.02 -8.91 -0.92
C ARG A 97 14.86 -8.53 -1.85
N ILE A 98 13.78 -8.01 -1.30
CA ILE A 98 12.66 -7.52 -2.10
C ILE A 98 13.10 -6.29 -2.90
N HIS A 99 13.86 -5.36 -2.28
CA HIS A 99 14.46 -4.23 -2.99
C HIS A 99 15.38 -4.70 -4.13
N GLU A 100 16.22 -5.71 -3.90
CA GLU A 100 17.08 -6.30 -4.93
C GLU A 100 16.25 -6.90 -6.07
N VAL A 101 15.17 -7.64 -5.76
CA VAL A 101 14.25 -8.17 -6.78
C VAL A 101 13.66 -7.03 -7.62
N VAL A 102 13.07 -6.02 -6.98
CA VAL A 102 12.45 -4.87 -7.65
C VAL A 102 13.46 -4.16 -8.56
N SER A 103 14.66 -3.89 -8.05
CA SER A 103 15.75 -3.24 -8.80
C SER A 103 16.24 -4.09 -9.97
N THR A 104 16.35 -5.41 -9.79
CA THR A 104 16.77 -6.33 -10.86
C THR A 104 15.75 -6.40 -12.00
N PHE A 105 14.45 -6.18 -11.68
CA PHE A 105 13.42 -6.00 -12.71
C PHE A 105 13.48 -4.62 -13.37
N GLY A 106 14.37 -3.71 -12.94
CA GLY A 106 14.43 -2.33 -13.44
C GLY A 106 13.21 -1.49 -13.05
N ILE A 107 12.49 -1.88 -12.02
CA ILE A 107 11.31 -1.17 -11.52
C ILE A 107 11.78 -0.09 -10.55
N PRO A 108 11.38 1.19 -10.73
CA PRO A 108 11.73 2.26 -9.81
C PRO A 108 11.17 2.00 -8.41
N ILE A 109 12.02 2.25 -7.41
CA ILE A 109 11.64 2.35 -6.02
C ILE A 109 11.51 3.82 -5.70
N LEU A 110 10.34 4.22 -5.22
CA LEU A 110 9.98 5.60 -4.91
C LEU A 110 9.90 5.77 -3.40
N GLU A 111 10.77 6.61 -2.86
CA GLU A 111 10.92 6.84 -1.42
C GLU A 111 11.14 8.33 -1.16
N ALA A 112 10.71 8.81 0.00
CA ALA A 112 10.95 10.18 0.42
C ALA A 112 11.20 10.24 1.93
N ASP A 113 12.36 10.76 2.34
CA ASP A 113 12.69 10.95 3.75
C ASP A 113 11.68 11.86 4.45
N GLY A 114 11.24 11.45 5.63
CA GLY A 114 10.26 12.19 6.43
C GLY A 114 8.79 11.94 6.04
N PHE A 115 8.53 11.05 5.07
CA PHE A 115 7.18 10.68 4.61
C PHE A 115 7.01 9.16 4.59
N GLU A 116 5.76 8.72 4.71
CA GLU A 116 5.41 7.31 4.58
C GLU A 116 5.26 6.91 3.10
N ALA A 117 5.36 5.61 2.81
CA ALA A 117 5.10 5.08 1.48
C ALA A 117 3.72 5.52 0.94
N ASP A 118 2.71 5.58 1.79
CA ASP A 118 1.35 6.03 1.45
C ASP A 118 1.33 7.46 0.91
N ASP A 119 2.13 8.37 1.51
CA ASP A 119 2.24 9.76 1.07
C ASP A 119 2.92 9.85 -0.30
N VAL A 120 3.95 9.03 -0.51
CA VAL A 120 4.64 8.92 -1.81
C VAL A 120 3.68 8.38 -2.86
N LEU A 121 2.97 7.28 -2.55
CA LEU A 121 1.99 6.66 -3.45
C LEU A 121 0.87 7.65 -3.83
N GLY A 122 0.32 8.38 -2.85
CA GLY A 122 -0.71 9.39 -3.06
C GLY A 122 -0.22 10.55 -3.93
N THR A 123 1.01 11.03 -3.70
CA THR A 123 1.62 12.10 -4.49
C THR A 123 1.85 11.68 -5.92
N VAL A 124 2.42 10.50 -6.13
CA VAL A 124 2.71 9.96 -7.47
C VAL A 124 1.43 9.65 -8.22
N ALA A 125 0.43 9.06 -7.55
CA ALA A 125 -0.87 8.78 -8.16
C ALA A 125 -1.53 10.07 -8.69
N ARG A 126 -1.58 11.14 -7.89
CA ARG A 126 -2.10 12.43 -8.32
C ARG A 126 -1.35 12.98 -9.52
N ARG A 127 0.01 13.02 -9.47
CA ARG A 127 0.83 13.54 -10.57
C ARG A 127 0.72 12.74 -11.87
N ALA A 128 0.56 11.42 -11.77
CA ALA A 128 0.33 10.57 -12.94
C ALA A 128 -1.06 10.79 -13.54
N ALA A 129 -2.10 10.92 -12.71
CA ALA A 129 -3.46 11.23 -13.15
C ALA A 129 -3.54 12.58 -13.89
N GLU A 130 -2.82 13.60 -13.41
CA GLU A 130 -2.66 14.90 -14.05
C GLU A 130 -1.98 14.79 -15.45
N GLN A 131 -1.13 13.76 -15.66
CA GLN A 131 -0.51 13.45 -16.95
C GLN A 131 -1.38 12.57 -17.87
N GLY A 132 -2.63 12.28 -17.46
CA GLY A 132 -3.56 11.51 -18.28
C GLY A 132 -3.42 10.00 -18.16
N VAL A 133 -2.85 9.51 -17.06
CA VAL A 133 -2.65 8.08 -16.75
C VAL A 133 -3.68 7.65 -15.72
N ASP A 134 -4.28 6.46 -15.89
CA ASP A 134 -5.09 5.83 -14.86
C ASP A 134 -4.19 5.04 -13.89
N VAL A 135 -4.39 5.22 -12.59
CA VAL A 135 -3.51 4.66 -11.56
C VAL A 135 -4.23 3.57 -10.78
N ILE A 136 -3.54 2.45 -10.58
CA ILE A 136 -3.99 1.37 -9.70
C ILE A 136 -2.96 1.22 -8.57
N ILE A 137 -3.38 1.51 -7.33
CA ILE A 137 -2.53 1.31 -6.14
C ILE A 137 -2.83 -0.07 -5.55
N LEU A 138 -1.85 -0.97 -5.59
CA LEU A 138 -1.93 -2.30 -4.98
C LEU A 138 -1.41 -2.22 -3.55
N THR A 139 -2.29 -2.40 -2.58
CA THR A 139 -1.96 -2.33 -1.14
C THR A 139 -2.77 -3.31 -0.32
N GLY A 140 -2.41 -3.51 0.93
CA GLY A 140 -3.21 -4.16 1.97
C GLY A 140 -3.87 -3.15 2.92
N ASP A 141 -3.49 -1.87 2.84
CA ASP A 141 -3.94 -0.82 3.74
C ASP A 141 -5.22 -0.15 3.22
N ARG A 142 -6.22 -0.04 4.11
CA ARG A 142 -7.50 0.60 3.80
C ARG A 142 -7.44 2.12 3.86
N ASP A 143 -6.40 2.68 4.46
CA ASP A 143 -6.24 4.11 4.55
C ASP A 143 -6.06 4.76 3.19
N LEU A 144 -5.45 4.02 2.24
CA LEU A 144 -5.31 4.44 0.85
C LEU A 144 -6.65 4.58 0.11
N LEU A 145 -7.76 4.04 0.65
CA LEU A 145 -9.10 4.23 0.07
C LEU A 145 -9.52 5.71 0.00
N GLN A 146 -8.95 6.56 0.85
CA GLN A 146 -9.16 8.01 0.81
C GLN A 146 -8.70 8.66 -0.50
N LEU A 147 -7.80 7.99 -1.24
CA LEU A 147 -7.24 8.47 -2.51
C LEU A 147 -8.08 8.09 -3.73
N ALA A 148 -9.10 7.23 -3.56
CA ALA A 148 -9.89 6.76 -4.68
C ALA A 148 -10.66 7.91 -5.35
N ASP A 149 -10.46 8.05 -6.65
CA ASP A 149 -11.16 9.03 -7.50
C ASP A 149 -11.44 8.44 -8.90
N GLU A 150 -11.81 9.26 -9.87
CA GLU A 150 -12.13 8.82 -11.24
C GLU A 150 -10.91 8.27 -12.02
N HIS A 151 -9.68 8.53 -11.55
CA HIS A 151 -8.42 8.12 -12.17
C HIS A 151 -7.56 7.24 -11.27
N VAL A 152 -7.87 7.18 -9.96
CA VAL A 152 -7.13 6.41 -8.97
C VAL A 152 -8.02 5.32 -8.40
N THR A 153 -7.65 4.08 -8.65
CA THR A 153 -8.32 2.88 -8.12
C THR A 153 -7.42 2.23 -7.07
N ILE A 154 -7.98 1.89 -5.92
CA ILE A 154 -7.27 1.16 -4.87
C ILE A 154 -7.59 -0.31 -4.99
N ARG A 155 -6.59 -1.12 -5.31
CA ARG A 155 -6.69 -2.57 -5.34
C ARG A 155 -6.28 -3.14 -3.99
N LEU A 156 -7.26 -3.44 -3.16
CA LEU A 156 -7.02 -4.10 -1.89
C LEU A 156 -6.77 -5.58 -2.12
N ALA A 157 -5.59 -6.02 -1.72
CA ALA A 157 -5.24 -7.42 -1.77
C ALA A 157 -6.19 -8.25 -0.87
N GLY A 158 -6.89 -9.25 -1.38
CA GLY A 158 -7.72 -10.22 -0.64
C GLY A 158 -6.88 -11.26 0.13
N GLN A 159 -7.46 -12.28 0.78
CA GLN A 159 -6.68 -13.36 1.43
C GLN A 159 -5.81 -14.12 0.42
N LYS A 160 -6.29 -14.29 -0.79
CA LYS A 160 -5.52 -14.73 -1.96
C LYS A 160 -5.43 -13.58 -2.94
N LEU A 161 -4.35 -13.52 -3.70
CA LEU A 161 -4.18 -12.47 -4.72
C LEU A 161 -5.30 -12.48 -5.78
N SER A 162 -5.91 -13.67 -6.00
CA SER A 162 -7.09 -13.83 -6.87
C SER A 162 -8.37 -13.22 -6.30
N GLU A 163 -8.35 -12.77 -5.07
CA GLU A 163 -9.49 -12.19 -4.35
C GLU A 163 -9.29 -10.68 -4.13
N ALA A 164 -8.35 -10.06 -4.85
CA ALA A 164 -8.16 -8.61 -4.81
C ALA A 164 -9.44 -7.91 -5.28
N LEU A 165 -9.81 -6.84 -4.57
CA LEU A 165 -10.99 -6.04 -4.86
C LEU A 165 -10.56 -4.63 -5.25
N ASP A 166 -11.10 -4.16 -6.35
CA ASP A 166 -10.87 -2.81 -6.84
C ASP A 166 -11.91 -1.84 -6.25
N PHE A 167 -11.41 -0.75 -5.67
CA PHE A 167 -12.19 0.31 -5.09
C PHE A 167 -11.95 1.61 -5.84
N GLY A 168 -12.88 2.01 -6.67
CA GLY A 168 -13.09 3.39 -7.08
C GLY A 168 -14.06 4.09 -6.11
N PRO A 169 -14.44 5.34 -6.38
CA PRO A 169 -15.33 6.11 -5.50
C PRO A 169 -16.67 5.42 -5.20
N ASP A 170 -17.25 4.77 -6.20
CA ASP A 170 -18.56 4.11 -6.04
C ASP A 170 -18.48 2.89 -5.13
N GLN A 171 -17.44 2.07 -5.24
CA GLN A 171 -17.21 0.92 -4.37
C GLN A 171 -16.91 1.34 -2.93
N VAL A 172 -16.22 2.48 -2.75
CA VAL A 172 -16.02 3.08 -1.42
C VAL A 172 -17.36 3.51 -0.83
N ARG A 173 -18.20 4.24 -1.59
CA ARG A 173 -19.54 4.65 -1.14
C ARG A 173 -20.44 3.45 -0.80
N GLU A 174 -20.44 2.42 -1.64
CA GLU A 174 -21.23 1.20 -1.42
C GLU A 174 -20.82 0.51 -0.10
N ARG A 175 -19.53 0.43 0.17
CA ARG A 175 -19.02 -0.29 1.32
C ARG A 175 -19.03 0.50 2.63
N TYR A 176 -18.70 1.81 2.57
CA TYR A 176 -18.49 2.66 3.76
C TYR A 176 -19.58 3.70 3.95
N ILE A 177 -20.50 3.86 2.98
CA ILE A 177 -21.59 4.86 2.99
C ILE A 177 -21.05 6.31 2.96
N LEU A 178 -19.77 6.48 2.79
CA LEU A 178 -19.03 7.75 2.78
C LEU A 178 -18.25 7.92 1.47
N ASP A 179 -18.01 9.15 1.09
CA ASP A 179 -17.08 9.46 0.00
C ASP A 179 -15.63 9.16 0.42
N PRO A 180 -14.71 8.85 -0.51
CA PRO A 180 -13.31 8.57 -0.19
C PRO A 180 -12.68 9.59 0.76
N GLN A 181 -12.82 10.89 0.48
CA GLN A 181 -12.25 11.96 1.31
C GLN A 181 -12.84 12.02 2.72
N GLN A 182 -14.08 11.54 2.91
CA GLN A 182 -14.72 11.51 4.23
C GLN A 182 -14.15 10.41 5.15
N LEU A 183 -13.41 9.44 4.61
CA LEU A 183 -12.75 8.40 5.42
C LEU A 183 -11.68 9.00 6.35
N ILE A 184 -11.04 10.10 5.94
CA ILE A 184 -10.11 10.87 6.78
C ILE A 184 -10.85 11.42 8.00
N ASP A 185 -11.98 12.08 7.76
CA ASP A 185 -12.79 12.70 8.83
C ASP A 185 -13.46 11.64 9.71
N GLN A 186 -13.80 10.48 9.15
CA GLN A 186 -14.27 9.33 9.92
C GLN A 186 -13.20 8.87 10.91
N LYS A 187 -11.95 8.69 10.44
CA LYS A 187 -10.80 8.33 11.28
C LYS A 187 -10.51 9.43 12.32
N ALA A 188 -10.63 10.71 11.95
CA ALA A 188 -10.48 11.84 12.85
C ALA A 188 -11.47 11.80 14.03
N LEU A 189 -12.70 11.37 13.79
CA LEU A 189 -13.75 11.28 14.80
C LEU A 189 -13.64 10.01 15.66
N MET A 190 -13.41 8.84 15.02
CA MET A 190 -13.45 7.56 15.76
C MET A 190 -12.09 7.12 16.31
N GLY A 191 -11.00 7.72 15.85
CA GLY A 191 -9.65 7.28 16.11
C GLY A 191 -9.29 6.00 15.34
N ASP A 192 -8.07 5.54 15.55
CA ASP A 192 -7.57 4.27 15.04
C ASP A 192 -6.62 3.62 16.04
N SER A 193 -7.03 2.52 16.63
CA SER A 193 -6.23 1.81 17.63
C SER A 193 -5.02 1.09 17.03
N SER A 194 -5.02 0.77 15.72
CA SER A 194 -3.88 0.13 15.04
C SER A 194 -2.71 1.09 14.89
N ASP A 195 -3.00 2.38 14.70
CA ASP A 195 -2.02 3.45 14.54
C ASP A 195 -1.89 4.33 15.78
N ASN A 196 -2.57 3.96 16.84
CA ASN A 196 -2.62 4.74 18.07
C ASN A 196 -3.11 6.19 17.86
N ILE A 197 -4.06 6.38 16.94
CA ILE A 197 -4.69 7.66 16.65
C ILE A 197 -5.86 7.87 17.61
N PRO A 198 -5.89 8.98 18.40
CA PRO A 198 -6.81 9.11 19.54
C PRO A 198 -8.28 9.26 19.16
N GLY A 199 -8.62 10.05 18.15
CA GLY A 199 -10.00 10.39 17.83
C GLY A 199 -10.71 11.21 18.91
N VAL A 200 -12.05 11.15 18.91
CA VAL A 200 -12.93 11.76 19.91
C VAL A 200 -13.47 10.67 20.82
N SER A 201 -13.19 10.76 22.13
CA SER A 201 -13.57 9.75 23.11
C SER A 201 -15.08 9.49 23.13
N GLY A 202 -15.44 8.23 22.89
CA GLY A 202 -16.84 7.78 22.87
C GLY A 202 -17.63 8.20 21.61
N ILE A 203 -16.96 8.63 20.55
CA ILE A 203 -17.49 8.67 19.19
C ILE A 203 -16.97 7.45 18.45
N GLY A 204 -17.83 6.49 18.15
CA GLY A 204 -17.49 5.30 17.35
C GLY A 204 -17.99 5.45 15.92
N GLU A 205 -17.68 4.44 15.10
CA GLU A 205 -17.95 4.39 13.65
C GLU A 205 -19.38 4.85 13.29
N LYS A 206 -20.41 4.27 13.91
CA LYS A 206 -21.81 4.62 13.60
C LYS A 206 -22.13 6.10 13.80
N THR A 207 -21.60 6.69 14.88
CA THR A 207 -21.83 8.11 15.18
C THR A 207 -21.02 9.00 14.23
N ALA A 208 -19.78 8.62 13.93
CA ALA A 208 -18.94 9.33 12.96
C ALA A 208 -19.60 9.37 11.58
N VAL A 209 -20.07 8.21 11.08
CA VAL A 209 -20.78 8.11 9.81
C VAL A 209 -22.04 8.99 9.80
N GLN A 210 -22.87 8.95 10.85
CA GLN A 210 -24.07 9.80 10.94
C GLN A 210 -23.75 11.30 10.88
N LEU A 211 -22.71 11.73 11.61
CA LEU A 211 -22.27 13.12 11.60
C LEU A 211 -21.75 13.53 10.20
N LEU A 212 -20.97 12.69 9.54
CA LEU A 212 -20.43 12.98 8.22
C LEU A 212 -21.49 12.96 7.11
N LEU A 213 -22.51 12.12 7.22
CA LEU A 213 -23.64 12.16 6.29
C LEU A 213 -24.42 13.46 6.37
N GLU A 214 -24.59 13.99 7.59
CA GLU A 214 -25.34 15.22 7.84
C GLU A 214 -24.50 16.48 7.57
N TYR A 215 -23.26 16.53 8.09
CA TYR A 215 -22.42 17.73 8.06
C TYR A 215 -21.29 17.69 7.03
N LYS A 216 -21.05 16.57 6.38
CA LYS A 216 -20.08 16.33 5.30
C LYS A 216 -18.61 16.32 5.70
N THR A 217 -18.13 17.25 6.52
CA THR A 217 -16.71 17.36 6.90
C THR A 217 -16.56 17.59 8.40
N LEU A 218 -15.38 17.31 8.94
CA LEU A 218 -15.02 17.58 10.33
C LEU A 218 -15.21 19.07 10.66
N ASP A 219 -14.76 19.96 9.79
CA ASP A 219 -14.92 21.42 9.98
C ASP A 219 -16.39 21.82 10.08
N THR A 220 -17.22 21.27 9.19
CA THR A 220 -18.65 21.60 9.19
C THR A 220 -19.36 21.04 10.43
N ILE A 221 -18.91 19.90 10.97
CA ILE A 221 -19.38 19.38 12.26
C ILE A 221 -19.09 20.41 13.36
N TYR A 222 -17.87 20.90 13.47
CA TYR A 222 -17.47 21.88 14.48
C TYR A 222 -18.13 23.25 14.31
N LEU A 223 -18.44 23.65 13.09
CA LEU A 223 -19.21 24.89 12.80
C LEU A 223 -20.69 24.79 13.19
N ASN A 224 -21.23 23.56 13.37
CA ASN A 224 -22.64 23.33 13.66
C ASN A 224 -22.87 22.63 15.02
N LEU A 225 -21.94 22.72 15.95
CA LEU A 225 -22.02 22.03 17.26
C LEU A 225 -23.34 22.27 17.98
N GLU A 226 -23.90 23.49 17.88
CA GLU A 226 -25.17 23.81 18.50
C GLU A 226 -26.37 22.98 18.00
N LYS A 227 -26.30 22.45 16.79
CA LYS A 227 -27.34 21.59 16.19
C LYS A 227 -27.16 20.13 16.58
N ILE A 228 -25.99 19.76 17.10
CA ILE A 228 -25.65 18.40 17.46
C ILE A 228 -26.21 18.07 18.86
N PRO A 229 -26.81 16.89 19.04
CA PRO A 229 -27.30 16.47 20.36
C PRO A 229 -26.24 16.64 21.45
N THR A 230 -26.62 17.20 22.60
CA THR A 230 -25.71 17.57 23.70
C THR A 230 -24.75 16.46 24.11
N ARG A 231 -25.21 15.21 24.08
CA ARG A 231 -24.39 14.04 24.43
C ARG A 231 -23.16 13.84 23.50
N PHE A 232 -23.27 14.24 22.23
CA PHE A 232 -22.16 14.16 21.25
C PHE A 232 -21.41 15.49 21.20
N ARG A 233 -22.13 16.62 21.29
CA ARG A 233 -21.53 17.95 21.34
C ARG A 233 -20.47 18.07 22.43
N ASN A 234 -20.81 17.69 23.66
CA ASN A 234 -19.88 17.79 24.80
C ASN A 234 -18.59 16.96 24.57
N LYS A 235 -18.68 15.81 23.89
CA LYS A 235 -17.51 14.99 23.54
C LYS A 235 -16.66 15.65 22.46
N LEU A 236 -17.31 16.15 21.40
CA LEU A 236 -16.63 16.86 20.32
C LEU A 236 -15.92 18.12 20.85
N GLU A 237 -16.56 18.88 21.74
CA GLU A 237 -15.95 20.06 22.38
C GLU A 237 -14.74 19.69 23.24
N ALA A 238 -14.86 18.62 24.03
CA ALA A 238 -13.80 18.18 24.95
C ALA A 238 -12.55 17.66 24.21
N ASP A 239 -12.71 16.97 23.08
CA ASP A 239 -11.64 16.32 22.34
C ASP A 239 -11.36 16.97 20.97
N ARG A 240 -11.67 18.27 20.84
CA ARG A 240 -11.52 19.00 19.58
C ARG A 240 -10.10 18.90 19.03
N ASP A 241 -9.10 19.12 19.86
CA ASP A 241 -7.69 19.11 19.44
C ASP A 241 -7.26 17.70 19.01
N ASN A 242 -7.75 16.67 19.72
CA ASN A 242 -7.52 15.28 19.33
C ASN A 242 -8.15 14.94 17.98
N ALA A 243 -9.34 15.47 17.67
CA ALA A 243 -9.98 15.25 16.36
C ALA A 243 -9.14 15.82 15.21
N TYR A 244 -8.66 17.06 15.35
CA TYR A 244 -7.80 17.67 14.31
C TYR A 244 -6.41 17.06 14.23
N LEU A 245 -5.82 16.67 15.35
CA LEU A 245 -4.59 15.87 15.37
C LEU A 245 -4.81 14.56 14.61
N SER A 246 -5.89 13.84 14.93
CA SER A 246 -6.23 12.57 14.27
C SER A 246 -6.48 12.73 12.78
N GLN A 247 -7.13 13.82 12.36
CA GLN A 247 -7.30 14.16 10.94
C GLN A 247 -5.94 14.34 10.25
N THR A 248 -5.03 15.07 10.88
CA THR A 248 -3.68 15.31 10.34
C THR A 248 -2.88 14.02 10.23
N LEU A 249 -2.92 13.17 11.26
CA LEU A 249 -2.22 11.87 11.26
C LEU A 249 -2.78 10.89 10.24
N GLY A 250 -4.11 10.87 10.06
CA GLY A 250 -4.79 9.95 9.13
C GLY A 250 -4.81 10.43 7.68
N ARG A 251 -4.49 11.68 7.42
CA ARG A 251 -4.47 12.25 6.06
C ARG A 251 -3.20 11.84 5.34
N ILE A 252 -3.36 11.26 4.17
CA ILE A 252 -2.23 11.00 3.25
C ILE A 252 -1.84 12.32 2.58
N GLU A 253 -0.55 12.68 2.69
CA GLU A 253 0.01 13.83 2.01
C GLU A 253 0.19 13.53 0.52
N THR A 254 -0.39 14.37 -0.33
CA THR A 254 -0.34 14.18 -1.78
C THR A 254 0.55 15.20 -2.50
N ASN A 255 1.41 15.89 -1.73
CA ASN A 255 2.33 16.89 -2.27
C ASN A 255 3.76 16.74 -1.71
N VAL A 256 4.19 15.49 -1.55
CA VAL A 256 5.55 15.15 -1.12
C VAL A 256 6.59 15.73 -2.09
N PRO A 257 7.71 16.29 -1.60
CA PRO A 257 8.78 16.84 -2.44
C PRO A 257 9.65 15.71 -3.02
N ILE A 258 9.06 14.86 -3.87
CA ILE A 258 9.73 13.78 -4.58
C ILE A 258 9.84 14.11 -6.06
N GLU A 259 10.98 13.76 -6.67
CA GLU A 259 11.09 13.76 -8.13
C GLU A 259 10.34 12.55 -8.70
N PHE A 260 9.50 12.79 -9.70
CA PHE A 260 8.74 11.75 -10.38
C PHE A 260 8.84 11.90 -11.88
N ASP A 261 9.39 10.87 -12.52
CA ASP A 261 9.43 10.73 -13.98
C ASP A 261 8.60 9.50 -14.38
N LEU A 262 7.49 9.75 -15.07
CA LEU A 262 6.58 8.69 -15.52
C LEU A 262 7.28 7.74 -16.50
N GLU A 263 8.12 8.25 -17.40
CA GLU A 263 8.81 7.40 -18.38
C GLU A 263 9.85 6.48 -17.73
N ALA A 264 10.46 6.90 -16.63
CA ALA A 264 11.32 6.02 -15.83
C ALA A 264 10.56 4.83 -15.22
N CYS A 265 9.23 4.94 -15.06
CA CYS A 265 8.37 3.87 -14.56
C CYS A 265 7.91 2.89 -15.66
N ARG A 266 8.38 3.01 -16.89
CA ARG A 266 7.94 2.14 -18.01
C ARG A 266 8.28 0.68 -17.74
N ALA A 267 7.25 -0.18 -17.71
CA ALA A 267 7.37 -1.60 -17.40
C ALA A 267 7.86 -2.42 -18.60
N ALA A 268 9.09 -2.16 -19.07
CA ALA A 268 9.70 -2.82 -20.22
C ALA A 268 11.21 -2.95 -20.05
N GLY A 269 11.83 -3.82 -20.85
CA GLY A 269 13.30 -3.89 -20.92
C GLY A 269 13.97 -4.62 -19.75
N TYR A 270 13.29 -5.58 -19.12
CA TYR A 270 13.81 -6.34 -17.97
C TYR A 270 15.15 -7.02 -18.25
N ASP A 271 16.10 -6.92 -17.32
CA ASP A 271 17.35 -7.71 -17.35
C ASP A 271 17.05 -9.18 -17.00
N ARG A 272 16.67 -9.95 -18.02
CA ARG A 272 16.31 -11.37 -17.87
C ARG A 272 17.44 -12.20 -17.27
N ASN A 273 18.69 -11.90 -17.65
CA ASN A 273 19.83 -12.67 -17.15
C ASN A 273 20.04 -12.41 -15.66
N GLY A 274 20.01 -11.14 -15.24
CA GLY A 274 20.09 -10.76 -13.84
C GLY A 274 18.97 -11.39 -13.01
N ILE A 275 17.72 -11.38 -13.53
CA ILE A 275 16.57 -12.00 -12.85
C ILE A 275 16.76 -13.52 -12.70
N ILE A 276 17.23 -14.22 -13.75
CA ILE A 276 17.49 -15.67 -13.71
C ILE A 276 18.57 -15.99 -12.67
N GLU A 277 19.68 -15.24 -12.64
CA GLU A 277 20.74 -15.44 -11.66
C GLU A 277 20.25 -15.18 -10.23
N LEU A 278 19.51 -14.10 -10.00
CA LEU A 278 18.92 -13.83 -8.68
C LEU A 278 17.96 -14.96 -8.24
N PHE A 279 17.11 -15.46 -9.15
CA PHE A 279 16.20 -16.57 -8.85
C PHE A 279 16.93 -17.89 -8.57
N ARG A 280 18.10 -18.10 -9.16
CA ARG A 280 18.97 -19.24 -8.83
C ARG A 280 19.53 -19.13 -7.41
N VAL A 281 20.02 -17.96 -7.03
CA VAL A 281 20.52 -17.67 -5.68
C VAL A 281 19.40 -17.89 -4.64
N LEU A 282 18.21 -17.37 -4.91
CA LEU A 282 17.03 -17.47 -4.03
C LEU A 282 16.33 -18.85 -4.12
N GLU A 283 16.79 -19.75 -4.98
CA GLU A 283 16.19 -21.06 -5.25
C GLU A 283 14.72 -21.01 -5.73
N PHE A 284 14.32 -19.93 -6.43
CA PHE A 284 12.96 -19.68 -6.93
C PHE A 284 12.64 -20.45 -8.24
N ARG A 285 12.89 -21.75 -8.24
CA ARG A 285 12.76 -22.61 -9.44
C ARG A 285 11.39 -22.51 -10.11
N THR A 286 10.33 -22.50 -9.31
CA THR A 286 8.94 -22.47 -9.81
C THR A 286 8.53 -21.11 -10.40
N LEU A 287 9.31 -20.05 -10.17
CA LEU A 287 9.05 -18.72 -10.72
C LEU A 287 9.83 -18.46 -12.01
N MET A 288 10.84 -19.26 -12.33
CA MET A 288 11.68 -19.04 -13.51
C MET A 288 10.90 -19.06 -14.84
N ASP A 289 9.93 -19.97 -14.97
CA ASP A 289 9.09 -20.08 -16.18
C ASP A 289 8.09 -18.93 -16.35
N ARG A 290 7.99 -18.04 -15.35
CA ARG A 290 7.11 -16.89 -15.33
C ARG A 290 7.82 -15.56 -15.60
N ILE A 291 9.14 -15.60 -15.78
CA ILE A 291 9.93 -14.41 -16.12
C ILE A 291 9.49 -13.91 -17.50
N PRO A 292 9.13 -12.61 -17.66
CA PRO A 292 8.65 -12.08 -18.93
C PRO A 292 9.64 -12.31 -20.06
N GLY A 293 9.17 -12.94 -21.15
CA GLY A 293 9.96 -13.19 -22.37
C GLY A 293 11.00 -14.31 -22.27
N VAL A 294 10.95 -15.15 -21.23
CA VAL A 294 11.71 -16.41 -21.18
C VAL A 294 10.88 -17.52 -21.83
N GLU A 295 11.40 -18.15 -22.89
CA GLU A 295 10.77 -19.30 -23.54
C GLU A 295 10.83 -20.51 -22.62
N LYS A 296 9.70 -21.19 -22.36
CA LYS A 296 9.58 -22.36 -21.49
C LYS A 296 10.50 -23.53 -21.85
N THR A 297 10.96 -23.58 -23.11
CA THR A 297 11.87 -24.61 -23.64
C THR A 297 13.35 -24.36 -23.36
N ALA A 298 13.78 -23.13 -23.12
CA ALA A 298 15.19 -22.81 -22.93
C ALA A 298 15.75 -23.25 -21.57
N LEU A 299 14.89 -23.33 -20.54
CA LEU A 299 15.28 -23.71 -19.18
C LEU A 299 15.44 -25.23 -18.99
N ALA A 300 14.68 -26.06 -19.71
CA ALA A 300 14.78 -27.51 -19.62
C ALA A 300 16.15 -28.06 -20.08
N GLY A 301 16.80 -27.37 -21.03
CA GLY A 301 18.13 -27.76 -21.52
C GLY A 301 19.30 -27.39 -20.59
N GLN A 302 19.13 -26.35 -19.76
CA GLN A 302 20.18 -25.94 -18.82
C GLN A 302 20.11 -26.65 -17.46
N MET A 303 18.96 -27.19 -17.07
CA MET A 303 18.80 -27.95 -15.82
C MET A 303 19.30 -29.39 -15.90
N SER A 304 19.63 -29.92 -17.08
CA SER A 304 20.20 -31.29 -17.25
C SER A 304 21.73 -31.35 -17.14
N LEU A 305 22.40 -30.22 -16.85
CA LEU A 305 23.86 -30.14 -16.76
C LEU A 305 24.42 -30.00 -15.33
N PHE A 306 23.54 -30.10 -14.28
CA PHE A 306 23.99 -30.09 -12.87
C PHE A 306 23.35 -31.20 -12.05
#